data_9c1de49729778a78b1721d5f97f21375
#
_entry.id   9c1de49729778a78b1721d5f97f21375
#
_cell.length_a   1.000
_cell.length_b   1.000
_cell.length_c   1.000
_cell.angle_alpha   90.00
_cell.angle_beta   90.00
_cell.angle_gamma   90.00
#
_symmetry.space_group_name_H-M   'P 1'
#
loop_
_entity.id
_entity.type
_entity.pdbx_description
1 polymer ?
#
loop_
_entity_poly.entity_id
_entity_poly.type
_entity_poly.pdbx_seq_one_letter_code
_entity_poly.pdbx_strand_id
1 'polypeptide(L)'
;LSLHLRRANAMTDNGRRSRTPPGAATIFDPYMLMNGPNKKISNRLALYFAAAFLSVQELPAQQPAERAVPLAGIHIRDPYILPVAGDSTYYLFGTNQADVSYRSKGFYCYASRDLKEWTGPYPAFVPDEGFWGGNNFWAAECHAYRDKYYLFATIRGKADSLLGTAIFEADTPRGPYREHSKGRVTPEDWNSLDGTLHVDRQGRPWMVFCHEWTQIGNGTVEAVRLKKDLSGPAGKPVTLFKASEAP
;
A
#
# COMPACT_ATOMS: atom_id res chain seq x y z
N LEU A 1 20.16 40.39 21.30
CA LEU A 1 19.66 41.22 22.40
C LEU A 1 18.23 40.84 22.76
N SER A 2 18.11 40.41 23.99
CA SER A 2 17.05 40.46 24.98
C SER A 2 15.88 39.49 24.88
N LEU A 3 15.97 38.42 25.55
CA LEU A 3 15.26 37.87 26.74
C LEU A 3 13.97 38.60 27.16
N HIS A 4 12.86 37.83 27.32
CA HIS A 4 12.02 37.88 28.51
C HIS A 4 11.32 36.54 28.75
N LEU A 5 11.78 35.88 29.84
CA LEU A 5 11.09 34.86 30.63
C LEU A 5 9.99 35.52 31.50
N ARG A 6 8.84 34.83 31.72
CA ARG A 6 8.09 34.75 33.00
C ARG A 6 7.15 33.54 32.92
N ARG A 7 7.39 32.48 33.63
CA ARG A 7 7.02 31.94 34.95
C ARG A 7 5.53 32.03 35.29
N ALA A 8 4.94 30.84 35.31
CA ALA A 8 4.27 30.09 36.38
C ALA A 8 3.22 30.80 37.26
N ASN A 9 2.04 30.19 37.40
CA ASN A 9 1.59 29.70 38.69
C ASN A 9 0.41 28.72 38.56
N ALA A 10 0.47 27.72 39.43
CA ALA A 10 -0.53 26.71 39.71
C ALA A 10 -1.66 27.27 40.61
N MET A 11 -2.82 26.66 40.63
CA MET A 11 -3.53 26.16 41.82
C MET A 11 -4.97 25.71 41.49
N THR A 12 -5.26 24.45 41.78
CA THR A 12 -6.34 23.91 42.65
C THR A 12 -7.78 24.24 42.24
N ASP A 13 -8.75 23.42 42.21
CA ASP A 13 -9.15 22.29 43.04
C ASP A 13 -10.58 21.83 42.62
N ASN A 14 -10.89 20.58 42.84
CA ASN A 14 -12.20 20.00 43.14
C ASN A 14 -13.45 20.23 42.24
N GLY A 15 -13.93 19.13 41.70
CA GLY A 15 -15.30 19.03 41.21
C GLY A 15 -15.65 17.62 40.68
N ARG A 16 -15.73 16.61 41.59
CA ARG A 16 -16.37 15.33 41.29
C ARG A 16 -17.81 15.55 40.76
N ARG A 17 -18.06 15.12 39.55
CA ARG A 17 -19.39 14.62 39.16
C ARG A 17 -19.22 13.43 38.24
N SER A 18 -19.59 12.26 38.77
CA SER A 18 -19.85 11.01 38.11
C SER A 18 -20.88 11.22 36.96
N ARG A 19 -20.51 10.87 35.73
CA ARG A 19 -21.47 10.55 34.68
C ARG A 19 -21.16 9.18 34.14
N THR A 20 -22.02 8.23 34.47
CA THR A 20 -22.16 6.91 33.88
C THR A 20 -22.37 7.04 32.37
N PRO A 21 -21.68 6.24 31.53
CA PRO A 21 -22.03 6.14 30.12
C PRO A 21 -23.26 5.22 29.97
N PRO A 22 -24.16 5.53 29.03
CA PRO A 22 -25.31 4.67 28.73
C PRO A 22 -24.91 3.55 27.77
N GLY A 23 -25.45 2.34 28.03
CA GLY A 23 -25.63 1.31 27.03
C GLY A 23 -24.57 0.21 26.98
N ALA A 24 -24.45 -0.60 28.06
CA ALA A 24 -23.96 -1.96 27.93
C ALA A 24 -25.10 -2.84 27.42
N ALA A 25 -25.00 -3.31 26.20
CA ALA A 25 -25.87 -4.37 25.68
C ALA A 25 -25.61 -5.64 26.51
N THR A 26 -26.61 -6.07 27.23
CA THR A 26 -26.62 -7.33 27.96
C THR A 26 -26.53 -8.48 26.95
N ILE A 27 -25.40 -9.16 26.93
CA ILE A 27 -25.26 -10.43 26.23
C ILE A 27 -26.11 -11.44 26.99
N PHE A 28 -27.16 -11.94 26.33
CA PHE A 28 -28.02 -12.98 26.85
C PHE A 28 -27.22 -14.30 26.79
N ASP A 29 -26.86 -14.86 27.97
CA ASP A 29 -26.22 -16.14 28.08
C ASP A 29 -27.32 -17.24 28.12
N PRO A 30 -27.41 -18.07 27.06
CA PRO A 30 -28.44 -19.14 27.00
C PRO A 30 -28.23 -20.30 27.98
N TYR A 31 -27.11 -20.34 28.69
CA TYR A 31 -26.81 -21.42 29.64
C TYR A 31 -27.41 -21.27 31.06
N MET A 32 -27.94 -20.09 31.36
CA MET A 32 -28.53 -19.83 32.69
C MET A 32 -29.98 -20.39 32.87
N LEU A 33 -30.60 -20.94 31.84
CA LEU A 33 -31.97 -21.47 31.92
C LEU A 33 -32.10 -22.97 32.09
N MET A 34 -30.98 -23.71 32.28
CA MET A 34 -31.01 -25.18 32.36
C MET A 34 -30.84 -25.80 33.75
N ASN A 35 -30.69 -25.02 34.81
CA ASN A 35 -30.46 -25.56 36.16
C ASN A 35 -31.50 -25.14 37.20
N GLY A 36 -32.80 -25.32 36.87
CA GLY A 36 -33.88 -25.29 37.87
C GLY A 36 -34.47 -26.67 38.07
N PRO A 37 -34.77 -27.11 39.32
CA PRO A 37 -35.28 -28.45 39.55
C PRO A 37 -36.72 -28.57 39.07
N ASN A 38 -36.96 -29.60 38.23
CA ASN A 38 -38.29 -30.13 37.87
C ASN A 38 -39.14 -29.32 36.85
N LYS A 39 -38.86 -29.47 35.57
CA LYS A 39 -39.94 -29.59 34.56
C LYS A 39 -39.50 -30.55 33.46
N LYS A 40 -40.14 -31.69 33.34
CA LYS A 40 -40.04 -32.59 32.18
C LYS A 40 -40.63 -31.87 30.97
N ILE A 41 -39.78 -31.22 30.17
CA ILE A 41 -40.16 -30.71 28.85
C ILE A 41 -40.09 -31.92 27.91
N SER A 42 -41.23 -32.23 27.30
CA SER A 42 -41.38 -33.36 26.40
C SER A 42 -40.39 -33.23 25.22
N ASN A 43 -39.67 -34.32 24.93
CA ASN A 43 -38.67 -34.42 23.84
C ASN A 43 -39.18 -34.07 22.43
N ARG A 44 -40.47 -33.79 22.28
CA ARG A 44 -41.06 -33.38 21.00
C ARG A 44 -40.95 -31.88 20.71
N LEU A 45 -40.80 -31.01 21.74
CA LEU A 45 -40.63 -29.59 21.53
C LEU A 45 -39.18 -29.18 21.22
N ALA A 46 -38.20 -29.95 21.70
CA ALA A 46 -36.78 -29.70 21.43
C ALA A 46 -36.38 -29.97 19.97
N LEU A 47 -37.09 -30.90 19.30
CA LEU A 47 -36.84 -31.21 17.87
C LEU A 47 -37.33 -30.11 16.89
N TYR A 48 -38.34 -29.33 17.28
CA TYR A 48 -38.84 -28.23 16.41
C TYR A 48 -38.00 -27.00 16.49
N PHE A 49 -37.27 -26.73 17.54
CA PHE A 49 -36.34 -25.62 17.65
C PHE A 49 -34.98 -25.90 16.99
N ALA A 50 -34.54 -27.15 16.91
CA ALA A 50 -33.31 -27.52 16.22
C ALA A 50 -33.45 -27.51 14.68
N ALA A 51 -34.67 -27.66 14.15
CA ALA A 51 -34.91 -27.65 12.70
C ALA A 51 -35.06 -26.24 12.09
N ALA A 52 -35.27 -25.22 12.92
CA ALA A 52 -35.45 -23.81 12.44
C ALA A 52 -34.14 -23.03 12.28
N PHE A 53 -32.98 -23.60 12.70
CA PHE A 53 -31.68 -22.94 12.60
C PHE A 53 -30.83 -23.36 11.38
N LEU A 54 -31.37 -24.16 10.48
CA LEU A 54 -30.63 -24.80 9.40
C LEU A 54 -31.05 -24.34 8.00
N SER A 55 -31.30 -23.07 7.76
CA SER A 55 -31.35 -22.59 6.37
C SER A 55 -31.44 -21.07 6.24
N VAL A 56 -30.53 -20.35 6.86
CA VAL A 56 -30.11 -19.07 6.27
C VAL A 56 -28.75 -19.34 5.61
N GLN A 57 -28.80 -19.92 4.43
CA GLN A 57 -27.68 -19.79 3.51
C GLN A 57 -27.67 -18.32 3.13
N GLU A 58 -26.74 -17.56 3.72
CA GLU A 58 -26.37 -16.26 3.18
C GLU A 58 -25.93 -16.50 1.73
N LEU A 59 -26.77 -16.13 0.79
CA LEU A 59 -26.33 -16.01 -0.59
C LEU A 59 -25.11 -15.09 -0.58
N PRO A 60 -23.98 -15.50 -1.17
CA PRO A 60 -22.81 -14.63 -1.27
C PRO A 60 -23.30 -13.33 -1.90
N ALA A 61 -23.11 -12.23 -1.18
CA ALA A 61 -23.41 -10.90 -1.70
C ALA A 61 -22.71 -10.79 -3.06
N GLN A 62 -23.49 -10.70 -4.12
CA GLN A 62 -22.98 -10.50 -5.47
C GLN A 62 -22.20 -9.19 -5.44
N GLN A 63 -20.85 -9.26 -5.49
CA GLN A 63 -20.05 -8.07 -5.65
C GLN A 63 -20.57 -7.34 -6.90
N PRO A 64 -20.80 -6.02 -6.83
CA PRO A 64 -21.24 -5.27 -8.00
C PRO A 64 -20.25 -5.54 -9.12
N ALA A 65 -20.76 -5.85 -10.32
CA ALA A 65 -19.93 -6.13 -11.49
C ALA A 65 -18.93 -4.99 -11.66
N GLU A 66 -17.64 -5.32 -11.62
CA GLU A 66 -16.57 -4.33 -11.80
C GLU A 66 -16.76 -3.66 -13.16
N ARG A 67 -16.89 -2.34 -13.16
CA ARG A 67 -17.14 -1.58 -14.38
C ARG A 67 -15.91 -1.65 -15.27
N ALA A 68 -16.08 -2.16 -16.50
CA ALA A 68 -15.03 -2.16 -17.50
C ALA A 68 -14.68 -0.71 -17.91
N VAL A 69 -13.40 -0.43 -18.00
CA VAL A 69 -12.84 0.84 -18.45
C VAL A 69 -12.04 0.56 -19.73
N PRO A 70 -12.41 1.12 -20.89
CA PRO A 70 -11.62 0.97 -22.09
C PRO A 70 -10.26 1.64 -21.92
N LEU A 71 -9.22 1.12 -22.60
CA LEU A 71 -7.86 1.65 -22.52
C LEU A 71 -7.80 3.17 -22.75
N ALA A 72 -8.59 3.69 -23.69
CA ALA A 72 -8.66 5.13 -23.96
C ALA A 72 -9.22 5.98 -22.79
N GLY A 73 -9.87 5.35 -21.82
CA GLY A 73 -10.39 6.00 -20.61
C GLY A 73 -9.41 5.97 -19.44
N ILE A 74 -8.23 5.38 -19.60
CA ILE A 74 -7.20 5.30 -18.57
C ILE A 74 -6.17 6.42 -18.79
N HIS A 75 -6.10 7.33 -17.84
CA HIS A 75 -5.10 8.40 -17.82
C HIS A 75 -3.96 8.01 -16.89
N ILE A 76 -2.89 7.49 -17.50
CA ILE A 76 -1.70 7.04 -16.78
C ILE A 76 -0.44 7.51 -17.52
N ARG A 77 0.60 7.86 -16.79
CA ARG A 77 1.92 8.20 -17.28
C ARG A 77 2.92 7.17 -16.78
N ASP A 78 4.02 6.98 -17.51
CA ASP A 78 5.07 6.01 -17.20
C ASP A 78 4.47 4.61 -16.95
N PRO A 79 3.70 4.05 -17.92
CA PRO A 79 2.96 2.82 -17.71
C PRO A 79 3.88 1.60 -17.64
N TYR A 80 3.65 0.77 -16.65
CA TYR A 80 4.28 -0.54 -16.49
C TYR A 80 3.23 -1.65 -16.47
N ILE A 81 3.41 -2.69 -17.29
CA ILE A 81 2.49 -3.82 -17.34
C ILE A 81 3.20 -5.07 -16.79
N LEU A 82 2.63 -5.64 -15.75
CA LEU A 82 3.02 -6.94 -15.21
C LEU A 82 2.10 -8.03 -15.78
N PRO A 83 2.59 -8.94 -16.64
CA PRO A 83 1.85 -10.14 -17.00
C PRO A 83 1.97 -11.20 -15.90
N VAL A 84 0.83 -11.74 -15.44
CA VAL A 84 0.79 -12.83 -14.46
C VAL A 84 0.20 -14.07 -15.13
N ALA A 85 1.06 -15.02 -15.48
CA ALA A 85 0.66 -16.21 -16.23
C ALA A 85 -0.30 -17.11 -15.44
N GLY A 86 -0.20 -17.14 -14.12
CA GLY A 86 -0.99 -18.04 -13.28
C GLY A 86 -2.49 -17.76 -13.28
N ASP A 87 -2.89 -16.49 -13.46
CA ASP A 87 -4.30 -16.07 -13.55
C ASP A 87 -4.66 -15.46 -14.91
N SER A 88 -3.74 -15.49 -15.88
CA SER A 88 -3.89 -14.94 -17.22
C SER A 88 -4.33 -13.46 -17.20
N THR A 89 -3.77 -12.70 -16.28
CA THR A 89 -4.12 -11.30 -16.05
C THR A 89 -2.91 -10.40 -16.27
N TYR A 90 -3.16 -9.24 -16.83
CA TYR A 90 -2.21 -8.13 -16.96
C TYR A 90 -2.56 -7.07 -15.91
N TYR A 91 -1.55 -6.59 -15.18
CA TYR A 91 -1.73 -5.52 -14.21
C TYR A 91 -0.97 -4.29 -14.66
N LEU A 92 -1.68 -3.16 -14.77
CA LEU A 92 -1.13 -1.89 -15.23
C LEU A 92 -0.89 -0.98 -14.03
N PHE A 93 0.35 -0.55 -13.88
CA PHE A 93 0.84 0.41 -12.89
C PHE A 93 1.42 1.64 -13.58
N GLY A 94 1.73 2.67 -12.80
CA GLY A 94 2.37 3.87 -13.28
C GLY A 94 1.99 5.09 -12.43
N THR A 95 2.27 6.27 -12.98
CA THR A 95 1.81 7.53 -12.40
C THR A 95 0.35 7.76 -12.74
N ASN A 96 -0.54 7.63 -11.75
CA ASN A 96 -1.97 7.86 -11.98
C ASN A 96 -2.27 9.35 -12.09
N GLN A 97 -2.94 9.71 -13.17
CA GLN A 97 -3.43 11.07 -13.43
C GLN A 97 -4.94 11.20 -13.17
N ALA A 98 -5.49 10.42 -12.26
CA ALA A 98 -6.91 10.54 -11.87
C ALA A 98 -7.26 11.94 -11.36
N ASP A 99 -6.25 12.73 -11.02
CA ASP A 99 -6.34 14.14 -10.69
C ASP A 99 -5.30 14.90 -11.52
N VAL A 100 -5.74 15.79 -12.39
CA VAL A 100 -4.92 16.73 -13.19
C VAL A 100 -3.98 17.61 -12.35
N SER A 101 -4.10 17.55 -11.03
CA SER A 101 -3.26 18.31 -10.10
C SER A 101 -1.93 17.63 -9.75
N TYR A 102 -1.62 16.43 -10.27
CA TYR A 102 -0.46 15.61 -9.89
C TYR A 102 -0.34 15.32 -8.38
N ARG A 103 -1.47 15.39 -7.66
CA ARG A 103 -1.55 15.27 -6.21
C ARG A 103 -2.10 13.93 -5.72
N SER A 104 -2.20 12.94 -6.61
CA SER A 104 -2.62 11.60 -6.19
C SER A 104 -1.69 11.11 -5.08
N LYS A 105 -2.26 10.81 -3.95
CA LYS A 105 -1.53 10.21 -2.84
C LYS A 105 -1.67 8.70 -2.94
N GLY A 106 -0.57 8.03 -3.23
CA GLY A 106 -0.53 6.58 -3.32
C GLY A 106 -0.46 6.05 -4.75
N PHE A 107 -0.59 4.73 -4.88
CA PHE A 107 -0.53 4.02 -6.14
C PHE A 107 -1.81 3.23 -6.37
N TYR A 108 -2.22 3.18 -7.62
CA TYR A 108 -3.38 2.41 -8.06
C TYR A 108 -2.97 1.48 -9.20
N CYS A 109 -3.70 0.41 -9.41
CA CYS A 109 -3.50 -0.46 -10.54
C CYS A 109 -4.83 -0.75 -11.26
N TYR A 110 -4.70 -1.17 -12.51
CA TYR A 110 -5.80 -1.72 -13.31
C TYR A 110 -5.48 -3.16 -13.66
N ALA A 111 -6.50 -3.96 -13.92
CA ALA A 111 -6.35 -5.34 -14.33
C ALA A 111 -7.08 -5.59 -15.65
N SER A 112 -6.50 -6.42 -16.53
CA SER A 112 -7.07 -6.79 -17.82
C SER A 112 -6.70 -8.23 -18.19
N ARG A 113 -7.54 -8.87 -18.99
CA ARG A 113 -7.24 -10.18 -19.57
C ARG A 113 -6.91 -10.13 -21.07
N ASP A 114 -7.14 -9.00 -21.71
CA ASP A 114 -7.03 -8.84 -23.17
C ASP A 114 -6.30 -7.56 -23.60
N LEU A 115 -5.84 -6.73 -22.63
CA LEU A 115 -5.20 -5.43 -22.84
C LEU A 115 -6.10 -4.36 -23.50
N LYS A 116 -7.40 -4.63 -23.64
CA LYS A 116 -8.39 -3.71 -24.24
C LYS A 116 -9.35 -3.19 -23.21
N GLU A 117 -9.98 -4.10 -22.47
CA GLU A 117 -10.91 -3.78 -21.40
C GLU A 117 -10.19 -3.98 -20.06
N TRP A 118 -10.27 -2.97 -19.20
CA TRP A 118 -9.61 -2.94 -17.91
C TRP A 118 -10.63 -2.81 -16.79
N THR A 119 -10.32 -3.33 -15.64
CA THR A 119 -11.06 -3.09 -14.40
C THR A 119 -10.20 -2.30 -13.42
N GLY A 120 -10.82 -1.50 -12.56
CA GLY A 120 -10.11 -0.60 -11.65
C GLY A 120 -10.59 0.85 -11.78
N PRO A 121 -9.85 1.84 -11.21
CA PRO A 121 -8.58 1.67 -10.50
C PRO A 121 -8.75 1.03 -9.12
N TYR A 122 -7.85 0.10 -8.80
CA TYR A 122 -7.76 -0.51 -7.47
C TYR A 122 -6.69 0.19 -6.65
N PRO A 123 -6.94 0.55 -5.39
CA PRO A 123 -5.93 1.12 -4.53
C PRO A 123 -4.86 0.07 -4.21
N ALA A 124 -3.67 0.22 -4.81
CA ALA A 124 -2.54 -0.67 -4.59
C ALA A 124 -1.79 -0.29 -3.30
N PHE A 125 -1.52 1.01 -3.11
CA PHE A 125 -0.94 1.56 -1.90
C PHE A 125 -1.58 2.90 -1.56
N VAL A 126 -2.04 3.04 -0.32
CA VAL A 126 -2.56 4.30 0.23
C VAL A 126 -1.71 4.66 1.44
N PRO A 127 -1.00 5.81 1.42
CA PRO A 127 -0.16 6.21 2.55
C PRO A 127 -1.02 6.60 3.76
N ASP A 128 -0.56 6.25 4.95
CA ASP A 128 -1.09 6.77 6.20
C ASP A 128 -0.57 8.19 6.51
N GLU A 129 -1.05 8.81 7.59
CA GLU A 129 -0.63 10.17 7.99
C GLU A 129 0.86 10.24 8.35
N GLY A 130 1.41 9.16 8.88
CA GLY A 130 2.81 9.04 9.31
C GLY A 130 3.78 8.77 8.16
N PHE A 131 3.30 8.44 6.95
CA PHE A 131 4.14 8.11 5.83
C PHE A 131 5.06 9.28 5.46
N TRP A 132 6.35 9.00 5.22
CA TRP A 132 7.39 10.01 4.96
C TRP A 132 7.23 10.76 3.63
N GLY A 133 6.59 10.14 2.63
CA GLY A 133 6.35 10.72 1.32
C GLY A 133 5.24 11.77 1.34
N GLY A 134 5.45 12.88 0.67
CA GLY A 134 4.51 14.00 0.62
C GLY A 134 3.69 14.07 -0.66
N ASN A 135 4.36 13.90 -1.79
CA ASN A 135 3.76 13.98 -3.13
C ASN A 135 4.64 13.27 -4.17
N ASN A 136 4.32 13.45 -5.46
CA ASN A 136 5.08 12.84 -6.57
C ASN A 136 5.15 11.31 -6.41
N PHE A 137 3.99 10.65 -6.29
CA PHE A 137 3.88 9.21 -6.36
C PHE A 137 3.95 8.79 -7.84
N TRP A 138 5.17 8.56 -8.34
CA TRP A 138 5.48 8.44 -9.76
C TRP A 138 6.04 7.09 -10.15
N ALA A 139 5.88 6.74 -11.43
CA ALA A 139 6.56 5.67 -12.14
C ALA A 139 6.62 4.36 -11.34
N ALA A 140 5.47 3.94 -10.79
CA ALA A 140 5.39 2.68 -10.06
C ALA A 140 5.54 1.50 -11.02
N GLU A 141 6.56 0.66 -10.82
CA GLU A 141 6.78 -0.59 -11.51
C GLU A 141 6.56 -1.79 -10.58
N CYS A 142 5.80 -2.77 -11.02
CA CYS A 142 5.52 -3.97 -10.24
C CYS A 142 6.33 -5.17 -10.74
N HIS A 143 7.12 -5.76 -9.87
CA HIS A 143 7.95 -6.92 -10.16
C HIS A 143 7.53 -8.13 -9.32
N ALA A 144 7.34 -9.29 -9.96
CA ALA A 144 7.28 -10.55 -9.26
C ALA A 144 8.70 -10.99 -8.90
N TYR A 145 8.97 -11.20 -7.61
CA TYR A 145 10.25 -11.68 -7.16
C TYR A 145 10.06 -12.69 -6.02
N ARG A 146 10.57 -13.91 -6.22
CA ARG A 146 10.25 -15.06 -5.36
C ARG A 146 8.74 -15.25 -5.26
N ASP A 147 8.19 -15.31 -4.05
CA ASP A 147 6.77 -15.61 -3.81
C ASP A 147 5.93 -14.35 -3.56
N LYS A 148 6.45 -13.15 -3.88
CA LYS A 148 5.80 -11.87 -3.62
C LYS A 148 5.88 -10.92 -4.81
N TYR A 149 5.14 -9.82 -4.68
CA TYR A 149 5.12 -8.71 -5.63
C TYR A 149 5.69 -7.47 -4.95
N TYR A 150 6.53 -6.75 -5.70
CA TYR A 150 7.21 -5.55 -5.22
C TYR A 150 6.95 -4.37 -6.14
N LEU A 151 6.50 -3.24 -5.58
CA LEU A 151 6.47 -1.98 -6.30
C LEU A 151 7.76 -1.21 -6.03
N PHE A 152 8.42 -0.80 -7.09
CA PHE A 152 9.49 0.18 -7.09
C PHE A 152 8.89 1.50 -7.54
N ALA A 153 8.94 2.53 -6.71
CA ALA A 153 8.23 3.77 -7.02
C ALA A 153 8.97 5.00 -6.53
N THR A 154 8.93 6.06 -7.32
CA THR A 154 9.52 7.36 -7.00
C THR A 154 8.56 8.16 -6.14
N ILE A 155 9.08 8.72 -5.04
CA ILE A 155 8.30 9.53 -4.10
C ILE A 155 9.15 10.72 -3.64
N ARG A 156 8.50 11.90 -3.52
CA ARG A 156 9.14 13.08 -2.93
C ARG A 156 8.94 13.09 -1.41
N GLY A 157 10.04 13.20 -0.67
CA GLY A 157 10.03 13.30 0.78
C GLY A 157 9.37 14.60 1.28
N LYS A 158 8.67 14.53 2.41
CA LYS A 158 8.05 15.68 3.10
C LYS A 158 9.10 16.59 3.72
N ALA A 159 10.15 15.99 4.31
CA ALA A 159 11.13 16.72 5.12
C ALA A 159 12.20 17.45 4.29
N ASP A 160 12.65 16.84 3.20
CA ASP A 160 13.80 17.29 2.42
C ASP A 160 13.47 17.70 0.98
N SER A 161 12.25 17.40 0.54
CA SER A 161 11.79 17.66 -0.83
C SER A 161 12.59 16.96 -1.93
N LEU A 162 13.41 15.95 -1.58
CA LEU A 162 14.15 15.14 -2.56
C LEU A 162 13.29 13.99 -3.05
N LEU A 163 13.46 13.65 -4.33
CA LEU A 163 12.90 12.44 -4.93
C LEU A 163 13.77 11.23 -4.57
N GLY A 164 13.15 10.07 -4.44
CA GLY A 164 13.87 8.82 -4.29
C GLY A 164 12.96 7.63 -4.47
N THR A 165 13.54 6.49 -4.83
CA THR A 165 12.80 5.25 -5.00
C THR A 165 12.64 4.51 -3.69
N ALA A 166 11.42 4.14 -3.36
CA ALA A 166 11.07 3.23 -2.26
C ALA A 166 10.53 1.91 -2.80
N ILE A 167 10.60 0.87 -1.98
CA ILE A 167 10.14 -0.47 -2.31
C ILE A 167 8.99 -0.85 -1.38
N PHE A 168 7.90 -1.32 -1.99
CA PHE A 168 6.71 -1.81 -1.29
C PHE A 168 6.51 -3.28 -1.62
N GLU A 169 5.94 -4.07 -0.72
CA GLU A 169 5.65 -5.49 -0.95
C GLU A 169 4.16 -5.82 -0.77
N ALA A 170 3.71 -6.85 -1.48
CA ALA A 170 2.39 -7.45 -1.34
C ALA A 170 2.41 -8.94 -1.69
N ASP A 171 1.39 -9.67 -1.21
CA ASP A 171 1.21 -11.09 -1.52
C ASP A 171 0.44 -11.30 -2.84
N THR A 172 -0.21 -10.26 -3.36
CA THR A 172 -0.94 -10.27 -4.63
C THR A 172 -0.54 -9.10 -5.51
N PRO A 173 -0.64 -9.21 -6.86
CA PRO A 173 -0.26 -8.12 -7.75
C PRO A 173 -1.11 -6.86 -7.56
N ARG A 174 -2.36 -6.98 -7.11
CA ARG A 174 -3.25 -5.84 -6.81
C ARG A 174 -2.93 -5.14 -5.48
N GLY A 175 -2.13 -5.75 -4.62
CA GLY A 175 -1.92 -5.29 -3.27
C GLY A 175 -2.92 -5.90 -2.27
N PRO A 176 -3.17 -5.24 -1.11
CA PRO A 176 -2.58 -3.96 -0.71
C PRO A 176 -1.07 -4.07 -0.46
N TYR A 177 -0.33 -3.12 -0.98
CA TYR A 177 1.11 -3.01 -0.77
C TYR A 177 1.41 -2.33 0.56
N ARG A 178 2.51 -2.73 1.19
CA ARG A 178 3.03 -2.12 2.40
C ARG A 178 4.46 -1.69 2.16
N GLU A 179 4.87 -0.59 2.76
CA GLU A 179 6.26 -0.15 2.68
C GLU A 179 7.20 -1.24 3.20
N HIS A 180 8.17 -1.62 2.39
CA HIS A 180 9.13 -2.68 2.68
C HIS A 180 10.52 -2.12 3.01
N SER A 181 10.96 -1.09 2.29
CA SER A 181 12.30 -0.52 2.41
C SER A 181 12.49 0.45 3.58
N LYS A 182 11.43 0.82 4.30
CA LYS A 182 11.47 1.83 5.39
C LYS A 182 12.13 3.14 4.96
N GLY A 183 11.59 3.75 3.90
CA GLY A 183 12.13 4.94 3.27
C GLY A 183 12.73 4.66 1.90
N ARG A 184 13.47 5.65 1.39
CA ARG A 184 14.13 5.56 0.09
C ARG A 184 15.27 4.55 0.11
N VAL A 185 15.43 3.80 -0.98
CA VAL A 185 16.55 2.89 -1.23
C VAL A 185 17.72 3.62 -1.90
N THR A 186 17.43 4.71 -2.60
CA THR A 186 18.40 5.62 -3.20
C THR A 186 19.16 6.41 -2.12
N PRO A 187 20.38 6.95 -2.37
CA PRO A 187 21.09 7.77 -1.39
C PRO A 187 20.25 8.93 -0.88
N GLU A 188 20.35 9.22 0.43
CA GLU A 188 19.49 10.17 1.13
C GLU A 188 19.63 11.61 0.64
N ASP A 189 20.84 11.99 0.20
CA ASP A 189 21.20 13.33 -0.29
C ASP A 189 21.06 13.50 -1.80
N TRP A 190 20.62 12.43 -2.51
CA TRP A 190 20.44 12.46 -3.96
C TRP A 190 18.98 12.76 -4.34
N ASN A 191 18.83 13.51 -5.40
CA ASN A 191 17.56 13.63 -6.12
C ASN A 191 17.52 12.52 -7.17
N SER A 192 16.82 11.43 -6.88
CA SER A 192 16.86 10.21 -7.67
C SER A 192 15.46 9.74 -8.05
N LEU A 193 15.31 9.11 -9.22
CA LEU A 193 14.02 8.63 -9.68
C LEU A 193 14.13 7.36 -10.53
N ASP A 194 12.94 6.78 -10.82
CA ASP A 194 12.71 5.69 -11.77
C ASP A 194 13.55 4.44 -11.49
N GLY A 195 13.56 4.05 -10.21
CA GLY A 195 14.21 2.81 -9.79
C GLY A 195 13.46 1.58 -10.29
N THR A 196 14.18 0.67 -10.95
CA THR A 196 13.66 -0.60 -11.46
C THR A 196 14.47 -1.79 -10.95
N LEU A 197 13.81 -2.94 -10.80
CA LEU A 197 14.47 -4.19 -10.37
C LEU A 197 15.17 -4.88 -11.54
N HIS A 198 16.43 -5.19 -11.37
CA HIS A 198 17.17 -6.11 -12.23
C HIS A 198 17.71 -7.29 -11.41
N VAL A 199 17.46 -8.51 -11.87
CA VAL A 199 18.05 -9.73 -11.28
C VAL A 199 19.10 -10.26 -12.23
N ASP A 200 20.36 -10.25 -11.78
CA ASP A 200 21.46 -10.70 -12.61
C ASP A 200 21.48 -12.22 -12.82
N ARG A 201 22.38 -12.69 -13.69
CA ARG A 201 22.51 -14.14 -14.02
C ARG A 201 22.87 -15.01 -12.82
N GLN A 202 23.40 -14.43 -11.73
CA GLN A 202 23.69 -15.11 -10.48
C GLN A 202 22.52 -15.05 -9.49
N GLY A 203 21.37 -14.52 -9.90
CA GLY A 203 20.18 -14.35 -9.05
C GLY A 203 20.33 -13.24 -8.00
N ARG A 204 21.26 -12.32 -8.18
CA ARG A 204 21.44 -11.19 -7.26
C ARG A 204 20.55 -10.02 -7.69
N PRO A 205 19.74 -9.46 -6.80
CA PRO A 205 18.91 -8.31 -7.12
C PRO A 205 19.74 -7.01 -7.12
N TRP A 206 19.44 -6.17 -8.08
CA TRP A 206 19.95 -4.82 -8.26
C TRP A 206 18.79 -3.87 -8.47
N MET A 207 18.94 -2.62 -8.06
CA MET A 207 18.11 -1.53 -8.51
C MET A 207 18.92 -0.66 -9.46
N VAL A 208 18.36 -0.39 -10.64
CA VAL A 208 18.88 0.59 -11.59
C VAL A 208 17.99 1.82 -11.49
N PHE A 209 18.56 3.01 -11.41
CA PHE A 209 17.84 4.26 -11.17
C PHE A 209 18.59 5.46 -11.75
N CYS A 210 17.92 6.60 -11.86
CA CYS A 210 18.52 7.85 -12.30
C CYS A 210 18.92 8.73 -11.13
N HIS A 211 20.13 9.32 -11.19
CA HIS A 211 20.50 10.50 -10.41
C HIS A 211 20.23 11.75 -11.27
N GLU A 212 19.32 12.58 -10.78
CA GLU A 212 18.71 13.65 -11.56
C GLU A 212 19.68 14.74 -12.02
N TRP A 213 19.60 15.06 -13.31
CA TRP A 213 20.40 16.13 -13.94
C TRP A 213 20.16 17.49 -13.29
N THR A 214 18.97 17.73 -12.75
CA THR A 214 18.63 18.97 -12.05
C THR A 214 19.49 19.20 -10.80
N GLN A 215 20.07 18.14 -10.24
CA GLN A 215 20.97 18.23 -9.10
C GLN A 215 22.44 18.27 -9.53
N ILE A 216 22.83 17.47 -10.52
CA ILE A 216 24.25 17.24 -10.88
C ILE A 216 24.64 17.77 -12.27
N GLY A 217 23.72 18.40 -12.99
CA GLY A 217 23.96 18.98 -14.31
C GLY A 217 23.92 17.97 -15.45
N ASN A 218 24.73 16.92 -15.41
CA ASN A 218 24.72 15.81 -16.35
C ASN A 218 24.25 14.56 -15.63
N GLY A 219 22.95 14.24 -15.73
CA GLY A 219 22.34 13.11 -15.03
C GLY A 219 23.05 11.78 -15.31
N THR A 220 22.96 10.87 -14.38
CA THR A 220 23.59 9.55 -14.49
C THR A 220 22.57 8.43 -14.31
N VAL A 221 22.85 7.28 -14.91
CA VAL A 221 22.19 6.01 -14.59
C VAL A 221 23.07 5.23 -13.65
N GLU A 222 22.52 4.86 -12.53
CA GLU A 222 23.18 4.21 -11.42
C GLU A 222 22.64 2.80 -11.21
N ALA A 223 23.48 1.91 -10.68
CA ALA A 223 23.05 0.62 -10.18
C ALA A 223 23.49 0.42 -8.74
N VAL A 224 22.59 -0.05 -7.89
CA VAL A 224 22.94 -0.45 -6.53
C VAL A 224 22.50 -1.89 -6.27
N ARG A 225 23.38 -2.69 -5.69
CA ARG A 225 22.99 -4.04 -5.29
C ARG A 225 22.02 -3.97 -4.12
N LEU A 226 20.94 -4.73 -4.20
CA LEU A 226 19.98 -4.88 -3.13
C LEU A 226 20.29 -6.08 -2.24
N LYS A 227 19.79 -6.05 -1.01
CA LYS A 227 19.69 -7.25 -0.16
C LYS A 227 18.80 -8.27 -0.85
N LYS A 228 19.00 -9.56 -0.55
CA LYS A 228 18.24 -10.65 -1.17
C LYS A 228 16.74 -10.60 -0.92
N ASP A 229 16.32 -9.94 0.14
CA ASP A 229 14.92 -9.71 0.53
C ASP A 229 14.36 -8.39 0.00
N LEU A 230 15.13 -7.63 -0.74
CA LEU A 230 14.80 -6.30 -1.27
C LEU A 230 14.54 -5.22 -0.20
N SER A 231 14.88 -5.46 1.08
CA SER A 231 14.60 -4.51 2.17
C SER A 231 15.48 -3.24 2.15
N GLY A 232 16.44 -3.15 1.22
CA GLY A 232 17.31 -2.00 1.09
C GLY A 232 18.59 -2.31 0.34
N PRO A 233 19.50 -1.32 0.22
CA PRO A 233 20.77 -1.49 -0.48
C PRO A 233 21.71 -2.43 0.27
N ALA A 234 22.55 -3.17 -0.49
CA ALA A 234 23.61 -4.04 -0.01
C ALA A 234 25.01 -3.54 -0.45
N GLY A 235 25.14 -2.27 -0.75
CA GLY A 235 26.38 -1.63 -1.17
C GLY A 235 26.16 -0.18 -1.56
N LYS A 236 27.17 0.44 -2.13
CA LYS A 236 27.09 1.79 -2.71
C LYS A 236 26.66 1.71 -4.17
N PRO A 237 26.00 2.73 -4.71
CA PRO A 237 25.73 2.83 -6.13
C PRO A 237 27.02 2.85 -6.95
N VAL A 238 26.92 2.37 -8.18
CA VAL A 238 27.94 2.47 -9.22
C VAL A 238 27.32 3.11 -10.44
N THR A 239 28.00 4.10 -11.01
CA THR A 239 27.55 4.76 -12.23
C THR A 239 27.73 3.82 -13.41
N LEU A 240 26.66 3.58 -14.17
CA LEU A 240 26.71 2.80 -15.40
C LEU A 240 27.12 3.68 -16.58
N PHE A 241 26.49 4.85 -16.72
CA PHE A 241 26.81 5.86 -17.74
C PHE A 241 26.20 7.22 -17.39
N LYS A 242 26.68 8.26 -18.05
CA LYS A 242 26.14 9.63 -17.95
C LYS A 242 25.14 9.89 -19.07
N ALA A 243 24.24 10.83 -18.88
CA ALA A 243 23.25 11.22 -19.90
C ALA A 243 23.91 11.65 -21.23
N SER A 244 25.06 12.33 -21.18
CA SER A 244 25.82 12.72 -22.38
C SER A 244 26.51 11.55 -23.12
N GLU A 245 26.54 10.38 -22.54
CA GLU A 245 27.11 9.14 -23.11
C GLU A 245 26.03 8.21 -23.68
N ALA A 246 24.73 8.57 -23.48
CA ALA A 246 23.64 7.83 -24.06
C ALA A 246 23.68 7.94 -25.60
N PRO A 247 23.39 6.84 -26.34
CA PRO A 247 23.38 6.83 -27.81
C PRO A 247 22.29 7.69 -28.42
#